data_75161e8498d31ba6228f87af8c2c4291
#
_entry.id   75161e8498d31ba6228f87af8c2c4291
#
_cell.length_a   1.000
_cell.length_b   1.000
_cell.length_c   1.000
_cell.angle_alpha   90.00
_cell.angle_beta   90.00
_cell.angle_gamma   90.00
#
_symmetry.space_group_name_H-M   'P 1'
#
loop_
_entity.id
_entity.type
_entity.pdbx_description
1 polymer ?
#
loop_
_entity_poly.entity_id
_entity_poly.type
_entity_poly.pdbx_seq_one_letter_code
_entity_poly.pdbx_strand_id
1 'polypeptide(L)'
;GKRVDYSARTVITSDPNISIDQLGIPRAIAMNLSFPEVVSRNNIKKLTQKVKNGRYKYPGANYVIPVSSSNTQTWRGRDLRYSRNIKLRYGDIVKRHVLDGDPILFNRQPSLHKMSMMCHKAHIIDDDRYSTFRLNVSATPPYNADFDGDEMNGFLPQCIQTQTELSIIADIKKQIISPRYSKPIIKMVQDSVLGSYKITNDDTIINWRDFMNLSTYLKGIDYNIIEKGKNYSGKKLFSKIIPDKINIKHKKTEIKDGDLINGFVNKTVVNNLIIGYSWDRYGADKTRNFIDNCQRLISNWLLMDGFSVGLGD
;
A
#
# COMPACT_ATOMS: atom_id res chain seq x y z
N GLY A 1 2.05 24.58 -8.75
CA GLY A 1 2.43 24.96 -10.06
C GLY A 1 3.92 25.19 -10.31
N LYS A 2 4.85 24.70 -9.43
CA LYS A 2 6.31 24.75 -9.68
C LYS A 2 6.89 23.34 -9.67
N ARG A 3 7.99 23.14 -10.41
CA ARG A 3 8.81 21.91 -10.32
C ARG A 3 9.52 21.87 -8.97
N VAL A 4 9.63 20.67 -8.40
CA VAL A 4 10.23 20.46 -7.08
C VAL A 4 11.36 19.46 -7.16
N ASP A 5 12.36 19.62 -6.28
CA ASP A 5 13.44 18.66 -6.09
C ASP A 5 12.96 17.47 -5.24
N TYR A 6 13.81 16.47 -5.06
CA TYR A 6 13.52 15.25 -4.30
C TYR A 6 12.28 14.49 -4.78
N SER A 7 12.08 14.51 -6.08
CA SER A 7 11.02 13.79 -6.78
C SER A 7 11.59 12.72 -7.71
N ALA A 8 10.80 11.70 -7.96
CA ALA A 8 11.09 10.65 -8.93
C ALA A 8 9.86 10.40 -9.78
N ARG A 9 10.07 9.99 -11.03
CA ARG A 9 9.03 9.62 -11.97
C ARG A 9 9.40 8.33 -12.66
N THR A 10 8.49 7.38 -12.68
CA THR A 10 8.64 6.13 -13.43
C THR A 10 7.27 5.54 -13.75
N VAL A 11 7.27 4.53 -14.59
CA VAL A 11 6.08 3.74 -14.93
C VAL A 11 5.55 3.03 -13.68
N ILE A 12 4.24 2.88 -13.59
CA ILE A 12 3.57 2.12 -12.55
C ILE A 12 3.21 0.72 -13.03
N THR A 13 3.27 -0.24 -12.11
CA THR A 13 2.80 -1.61 -12.33
C THR A 13 2.00 -2.08 -11.11
N SER A 14 1.08 -3.01 -11.34
CA SER A 14 0.24 -3.56 -10.27
C SER A 14 1.01 -4.49 -9.36
N ASP A 15 0.68 -4.46 -8.05
CA ASP A 15 1.10 -5.48 -7.09
C ASP A 15 -0.03 -5.71 -6.08
N PRO A 16 -0.74 -6.85 -6.15
CA PRO A 16 -1.85 -7.15 -5.24
C PRO A 16 -1.39 -7.54 -3.83
N ASN A 17 -0.09 -7.79 -3.62
CA ASN A 17 0.45 -8.24 -2.34
C ASN A 17 0.81 -7.09 -1.39
N ILE A 18 1.06 -5.89 -1.92
CA ILE A 18 1.27 -4.70 -1.09
C ILE A 18 -0.05 -4.13 -0.60
N SER A 19 -0.03 -3.46 0.55
CA SER A 19 -1.21 -2.77 1.07
C SER A 19 -1.54 -1.53 0.24
N ILE A 20 -2.81 -1.09 0.28
CA ILE A 20 -3.22 0.15 -0.41
C ILE A 20 -2.45 1.37 0.11
N ASP A 21 -2.00 1.36 1.37
CA ASP A 21 -1.22 2.46 1.97
C ASP A 21 0.28 2.36 1.70
N GLN A 22 0.74 1.36 0.96
CA GLN A 22 2.13 1.18 0.57
C GLN A 22 2.36 1.57 -0.90
N LEU A 23 3.57 2.06 -1.17
CA LEU A 23 4.09 2.28 -2.52
C LEU A 23 5.37 1.49 -2.67
N GLY A 24 5.40 0.53 -3.59
CA GLY A 24 6.61 -0.20 -3.93
C GLY A 24 7.59 0.71 -4.68
N ILE A 25 8.78 0.93 -4.13
CA ILE A 25 9.80 1.81 -4.68
C ILE A 25 11.01 0.98 -5.08
N PRO A 26 11.47 1.06 -6.33
CA PRO A 26 12.70 0.40 -6.75
C PRO A 26 13.90 0.87 -5.93
N ARG A 27 14.80 -0.06 -5.61
CA ARG A 27 16.03 0.23 -4.84
C ARG A 27 16.85 1.37 -5.45
N ALA A 28 16.97 1.43 -6.78
CA ALA A 28 17.69 2.50 -7.47
C ALA A 28 17.13 3.90 -7.16
N ILE A 29 15.80 4.05 -7.13
CA ILE A 29 15.13 5.30 -6.77
C ILE A 29 15.34 5.60 -5.28
N ALA A 30 15.18 4.59 -4.41
CA ALA A 30 15.36 4.74 -2.97
C ALA A 30 16.77 5.16 -2.57
N MET A 31 17.79 4.73 -3.31
CA MET A 31 19.19 5.11 -3.12
C MET A 31 19.50 6.51 -3.66
N ASN A 32 18.80 6.95 -4.68
CA ASN A 32 19.01 8.28 -5.27
C ASN A 32 18.31 9.39 -4.48
N LEU A 33 17.09 9.17 -4.05
CA LEU A 33 16.38 10.08 -3.15
C LEU A 33 17.00 10.02 -1.74
N SER A 34 17.03 11.16 -1.06
CA SER A 34 17.63 11.23 0.28
C SER A 34 16.84 12.12 1.22
N PHE A 35 16.70 11.67 2.46
CA PHE A 35 16.08 12.42 3.54
C PHE A 35 17.13 12.91 4.53
N PRO A 36 17.13 14.21 4.93
CA PRO A 36 18.06 14.75 5.91
C PRO A 36 17.63 14.34 7.32
N GLU A 37 18.46 13.57 8.01
CA GLU A 37 18.25 13.15 9.39
C GLU A 37 19.35 13.71 10.28
N VAL A 38 18.94 14.44 11.34
CA VAL A 38 19.88 15.04 12.31
C VAL A 38 20.38 13.94 13.25
N VAL A 39 21.71 13.91 13.45
CA VAL A 39 22.36 12.96 14.36
C VAL A 39 22.07 13.31 15.81
N SER A 40 21.45 12.40 16.52
CA SER A 40 21.10 12.48 17.93
C SER A 40 21.67 11.28 18.70
N ARG A 41 21.57 11.32 20.04
CA ARG A 41 21.99 10.20 20.90
C ARG A 41 21.25 8.88 20.55
N ASN A 42 20.01 8.97 20.09
CA ASN A 42 19.17 7.80 19.84
C ASN A 42 19.44 7.13 18.49
N ASN A 43 19.88 7.89 17.49
CA ASN A 43 20.01 7.39 16.11
C ASN A 43 21.48 7.28 15.61
N ILE A 44 22.48 7.78 16.35
CA ILE A 44 23.87 7.83 15.92
C ILE A 44 24.43 6.46 15.50
N LYS A 45 24.12 5.39 16.22
CA LYS A 45 24.57 4.03 15.87
C LYS A 45 24.02 3.58 14.51
N LYS A 46 22.72 3.79 14.30
CA LYS A 46 22.05 3.45 13.04
C LYS A 46 22.57 4.29 11.86
N LEU A 47 22.75 5.59 12.07
CA LEU A 47 23.28 6.49 11.04
C LEU A 47 24.74 6.20 10.72
N THR A 48 25.56 5.88 11.71
CA THR A 48 26.96 5.47 11.48
C THR A 48 27.05 4.24 10.58
N GLN A 49 26.16 3.26 10.76
CA GLN A 49 26.12 2.08 9.89
C GLN A 49 25.73 2.46 8.46
N LYS A 50 24.75 3.35 8.27
CA LYS A 50 24.34 3.84 6.94
C LYS A 50 25.47 4.62 6.25
N VAL A 51 26.21 5.45 6.99
CA VAL A 51 27.36 6.17 6.46
C VAL A 51 28.47 5.20 6.04
N LYS A 52 28.74 4.15 6.82
CA LYS A 52 29.72 3.10 6.44
C LYS A 52 29.29 2.35 5.18
N ASN A 53 27.99 2.07 5.01
CA ASN A 53 27.46 1.48 3.78
C ASN A 53 27.69 2.39 2.57
N GLY A 54 27.65 3.71 2.78
CA GLY A 54 27.86 4.71 1.75
C GLY A 54 26.70 4.79 0.75
N ARG A 55 26.99 5.35 -0.43
CA ARG A 55 25.98 5.62 -1.45
C ARG A 55 25.51 4.37 -2.22
N TYR A 56 26.39 3.39 -2.40
CA TYR A 56 26.16 2.26 -3.31
C TYR A 56 25.60 0.99 -2.64
N LYS A 57 25.50 0.99 -1.32
CA LYS A 57 24.94 -0.14 -0.57
C LYS A 57 23.69 0.29 0.17
N TYR A 58 22.56 -0.36 -0.12
CA TYR A 58 21.31 -0.14 0.59
C TYR A 58 21.24 -0.98 1.89
N PRO A 59 20.72 -0.46 2.99
CA PRO A 59 20.39 0.93 3.28
C PRO A 59 21.64 1.74 3.60
N GLY A 60 21.81 2.90 2.95
CA GLY A 60 23.00 3.75 3.07
C GLY A 60 22.66 5.23 3.20
N ALA A 61 23.64 6.06 2.86
CA ALA A 61 23.52 7.50 2.83
C ALA A 61 24.31 8.12 1.68
N ASN A 62 23.87 9.30 1.20
CA ASN A 62 24.50 9.99 0.08
C ASN A 62 25.50 11.04 0.55
N TYR A 63 25.15 11.81 1.60
CA TYR A 63 25.95 12.93 2.09
C TYR A 63 25.91 13.03 3.61
N VAL A 64 26.99 13.61 4.17
CA VAL A 64 27.06 14.05 5.57
C VAL A 64 27.38 15.53 5.59
N ILE A 65 26.56 16.34 6.26
CA ILE A 65 26.75 17.78 6.44
C ILE A 65 27.15 18.00 7.90
N PRO A 66 28.40 18.40 8.18
CA PRO A 66 28.85 18.68 9.54
C PRO A 66 28.15 19.92 10.13
N VAL A 67 27.88 19.93 11.44
CA VAL A 67 27.29 21.08 12.17
C VAL A 67 28.06 22.37 11.91
N SER A 68 29.37 22.33 11.90
CA SER A 68 30.24 23.49 11.63
C SER A 68 30.01 24.14 10.25
N SER A 69 29.36 23.42 9.32
CA SER A 69 29.06 23.91 7.96
C SER A 69 27.64 24.43 7.83
N SER A 70 26.76 24.17 8.82
CA SER A 70 25.36 24.59 8.76
C SER A 70 25.16 26.11 8.91
N ASN A 71 26.14 26.81 9.50
CA ASN A 71 26.12 28.26 9.71
C ASN A 71 26.77 29.07 8.58
N THR A 72 27.34 28.42 7.57
CA THR A 72 27.93 29.11 6.42
C THR A 72 26.98 29.03 5.21
N GLN A 73 26.87 30.11 4.43
CA GLN A 73 26.07 30.17 3.19
C GLN A 73 26.54 29.17 2.12
N THR A 74 27.67 28.53 2.30
CA THR A 74 28.22 27.53 1.38
C THR A 74 27.96 26.11 1.90
N TRP A 75 27.17 25.36 1.14
CA TRP A 75 26.91 23.95 1.41
C TRP A 75 28.22 23.13 1.29
N ARG A 76 28.73 22.64 2.40
CA ARG A 76 29.95 21.80 2.46
C ARG A 76 29.63 20.37 2.89
N GLY A 77 28.70 19.74 2.17
CA GLY A 77 28.37 18.32 2.37
C GLY A 77 29.52 17.43 1.90
N ARG A 78 29.89 16.43 2.72
CA ARG A 78 30.85 15.39 2.34
C ARG A 78 30.12 14.31 1.59
N ASP A 79 30.51 14.08 0.33
CA ASP A 79 29.93 13.03 -0.50
C ASP A 79 30.48 11.65 -0.11
N LEU A 80 29.62 10.71 0.19
CA LEU A 80 29.98 9.37 0.61
C LEU A 80 30.41 8.45 -0.54
N ARG A 81 30.47 8.95 -1.77
CA ARG A 81 31.16 8.26 -2.87
C ARG A 81 32.64 8.15 -2.63
N TYR A 82 33.24 9.20 -2.04
CA TYR A 82 34.69 9.36 -1.87
C TYR A 82 35.19 9.10 -0.45
N SER A 83 34.33 9.23 0.57
CA SER A 83 34.75 9.10 1.97
C SER A 83 33.66 8.41 2.80
N ARG A 84 33.92 7.17 3.22
CA ARG A 84 32.99 6.36 4.04
C ARG A 84 33.37 6.33 5.53
N ASN A 85 34.59 6.66 5.89
CA ASN A 85 35.07 6.65 7.27
C ASN A 85 34.91 8.02 7.96
N ILE A 86 33.63 8.49 8.04
CA ILE A 86 33.31 9.73 8.70
C ILE A 86 32.80 9.43 10.11
N LYS A 87 33.48 9.99 11.12
CA LYS A 87 33.01 9.94 12.50
C LYS A 87 31.93 11.00 12.69
N LEU A 88 30.68 10.55 12.93
CA LEU A 88 29.55 11.42 13.17
C LEU A 88 29.61 12.09 14.53
N ARG A 89 29.16 13.34 14.60
CA ARG A 89 28.98 14.13 15.83
C ARG A 89 27.47 14.44 16.00
N TYR A 90 27.06 14.71 17.21
CA TYR A 90 25.70 15.18 17.47
C TYR A 90 25.42 16.50 16.74
N GLY A 91 24.28 16.59 16.10
CA GLY A 91 23.88 17.73 15.29
C GLY A 91 24.31 17.67 13.82
N ASP A 92 25.23 16.78 13.42
CA ASP A 92 25.51 16.55 12.00
C ASP A 92 24.22 16.11 11.29
N ILE A 93 24.10 16.44 9.99
CA ILE A 93 22.95 16.03 9.17
C ILE A 93 23.42 14.96 8.20
N VAL A 94 22.77 13.80 8.24
CA VAL A 94 23.02 12.69 7.32
C VAL A 94 21.88 12.64 6.30
N LYS A 95 22.19 12.79 5.01
CA LYS A 95 21.23 12.55 3.93
C LYS A 95 21.18 11.06 3.63
N ARG A 96 20.29 10.34 4.35
CA ARG A 96 20.11 8.90 4.21
C ARG A 96 19.21 8.53 3.04
N HIS A 97 19.33 7.31 2.55
CA HIS A 97 18.41 6.73 1.57
C HIS A 97 16.99 6.67 2.12
N VAL A 98 16.01 6.54 1.24
CA VAL A 98 14.60 6.23 1.61
C VAL A 98 14.57 4.87 2.29
N LEU A 99 13.76 4.77 3.35
CA LEU A 99 13.57 3.55 4.12
C LEU A 99 12.11 3.10 4.05
N ASP A 100 11.88 1.83 4.36
CA ASP A 100 10.52 1.33 4.55
C ASP A 100 9.77 2.15 5.60
N GLY A 101 8.54 2.53 5.27
CA GLY A 101 7.68 3.33 6.12
C GLY A 101 7.83 4.85 5.98
N ASP A 102 8.82 5.36 5.24
CA ASP A 102 8.93 6.79 4.96
C ASP A 102 7.70 7.28 4.17
N PRO A 103 7.11 8.42 4.53
CA PRO A 103 5.98 8.97 3.81
C PRO A 103 6.42 9.55 2.46
N ILE A 104 5.74 9.14 1.41
CA ILE A 104 5.94 9.62 0.04
C ILE A 104 4.65 10.23 -0.46
N LEU A 105 4.70 11.47 -0.91
CA LEU A 105 3.57 12.08 -1.62
C LEU A 105 3.56 11.55 -3.05
N PHE A 106 2.49 10.85 -3.40
CA PHE A 106 2.34 10.20 -4.70
C PHE A 106 1.27 10.90 -5.53
N ASN A 107 1.54 11.12 -6.80
CA ASN A 107 0.69 11.92 -7.69
C ASN A 107 0.66 11.38 -9.11
N ARG A 108 -0.51 11.46 -9.75
CA ARG A 108 -0.67 11.34 -11.22
C ARG A 108 -1.28 12.60 -11.78
N GLN A 109 -0.72 13.10 -12.86
CA GLN A 109 -1.25 14.21 -13.63
C GLN A 109 -2.19 13.71 -14.74
N PRO A 110 -3.28 14.46 -15.05
CA PRO A 110 -3.71 15.72 -14.44
C PRO A 110 -4.32 15.52 -13.04
N SER A 111 -3.96 16.42 -12.10
CA SER A 111 -4.45 16.36 -10.71
C SER A 111 -5.78 17.10 -10.59
N LEU A 112 -6.88 16.42 -10.88
CA LEU A 112 -8.22 17.03 -10.99
C LEU A 112 -8.92 17.23 -9.64
N HIS A 113 -8.51 16.51 -8.59
CA HIS A 113 -9.06 16.60 -7.24
C HIS A 113 -8.01 16.27 -6.19
N LYS A 114 -8.33 16.53 -4.91
CA LYS A 114 -7.35 16.33 -3.82
C LYS A 114 -6.81 14.91 -3.70
N MET A 115 -7.58 13.87 -4.08
CA MET A 115 -7.18 12.48 -4.03
C MET A 115 -6.28 12.07 -5.20
N SER A 116 -6.00 12.95 -6.15
CA SER A 116 -4.95 12.75 -7.15
C SER A 116 -3.54 12.93 -6.58
N MET A 117 -3.44 13.37 -5.32
CA MET A 117 -2.20 13.50 -4.55
C MET A 117 -2.44 12.94 -3.15
N MET A 118 -1.85 11.79 -2.83
CA MET A 118 -2.02 11.16 -1.52
C MET A 118 -0.68 10.66 -0.99
N CYS A 119 -0.60 10.50 0.33
CA CYS A 119 0.57 9.95 0.99
C CYS A 119 0.50 8.43 1.06
N HIS A 120 1.56 7.79 0.60
CA HIS A 120 1.82 6.36 0.77
C HIS A 120 3.05 6.15 1.64
N LYS A 121 3.15 5.01 2.27
CA LYS A 121 4.36 4.55 2.97
C LYS A 121 5.27 3.85 1.97
N ALA A 122 6.52 4.24 1.94
CA ALA A 122 7.53 3.57 1.12
C ALA A 122 7.62 2.08 1.50
N HIS A 123 7.66 1.22 0.51
CA HIS A 123 8.04 -0.18 0.60
C HIS A 123 9.14 -0.45 -0.42
N ILE A 124 10.37 -0.66 0.05
CA ILE A 124 11.51 -0.73 -0.84
C ILE A 124 11.64 -2.14 -1.42
N ILE A 125 11.67 -2.21 -2.74
CA ILE A 125 11.88 -3.46 -3.47
C ILE A 125 13.39 -3.65 -3.62
N ASP A 126 13.97 -4.51 -2.79
CA ASP A 126 15.42 -4.77 -2.75
C ASP A 126 15.83 -5.81 -3.81
N ASP A 127 15.47 -5.52 -5.07
CA ASP A 127 15.84 -6.32 -6.24
C ASP A 127 16.09 -5.39 -7.42
N ASP A 128 17.29 -5.47 -8.00
CA ASP A 128 17.75 -4.60 -9.09
C ASP A 128 17.03 -4.85 -10.43
N ARG A 129 16.30 -5.95 -10.55
CA ARG A 129 15.52 -6.29 -11.74
C ARG A 129 14.27 -5.41 -11.91
N TYR A 130 13.82 -4.76 -10.83
CA TYR A 130 12.61 -3.94 -10.83
C TYR A 130 12.93 -2.45 -10.88
N SER A 131 12.31 -1.75 -11.83
CA SER A 131 12.51 -0.32 -12.08
C SER A 131 11.23 0.50 -11.99
N THR A 132 10.06 -0.13 -11.80
CA THR A 132 8.75 0.52 -11.78
C THR A 132 8.23 0.72 -10.37
N PHE A 133 7.43 1.77 -10.15
CA PHE A 133 6.62 1.86 -8.93
C PHE A 133 5.58 0.76 -8.89
N ARG A 134 5.37 0.18 -7.72
CA ARG A 134 4.34 -0.83 -7.47
C ARG A 134 3.17 -0.22 -6.73
N LEU A 135 1.97 -0.41 -7.26
CA LEU A 135 0.74 0.14 -6.70
C LEU A 135 -0.32 -0.94 -6.55
N ASN A 136 -1.03 -0.93 -5.43
CA ASN A 136 -2.19 -1.80 -5.25
C ASN A 136 -3.31 -1.38 -6.21
N VAL A 137 -3.91 -2.35 -6.90
CA VAL A 137 -4.95 -2.10 -7.93
C VAL A 137 -6.15 -1.34 -7.38
N SER A 138 -6.54 -1.58 -6.12
CA SER A 138 -7.66 -0.89 -5.47
C SER A 138 -7.40 0.61 -5.23
N ALA A 139 -6.13 1.05 -5.29
CA ALA A 139 -5.74 2.45 -5.15
C ALA A 139 -5.71 3.23 -6.47
N THR A 140 -5.98 2.60 -7.61
CA THR A 140 -5.93 3.26 -8.93
C THR A 140 -7.05 4.26 -9.20
N PRO A 141 -8.34 4.05 -8.74
CA PRO A 141 -9.44 4.94 -9.13
C PRO A 141 -9.25 6.42 -8.75
N PRO A 142 -8.75 6.77 -7.54
CA PRO A 142 -8.54 8.19 -7.21
C PRO A 142 -7.48 8.86 -8.10
N TYR A 143 -6.50 8.13 -8.60
CA TYR A 143 -5.50 8.65 -9.53
C TYR A 143 -5.96 8.62 -10.98
N ASN A 144 -7.09 7.95 -11.28
CA ASN A 144 -7.52 7.63 -12.64
C ASN A 144 -6.36 6.99 -13.43
N ALA A 145 -5.65 6.05 -12.79
CA ALA A 145 -4.47 5.39 -13.31
C ALA A 145 -4.81 3.99 -13.82
N ASP A 146 -4.14 3.59 -14.89
CA ASP A 146 -4.11 2.23 -15.40
C ASP A 146 -2.65 1.77 -15.62
N PHE A 147 -2.46 0.52 -16.00
CA PHE A 147 -1.13 -0.07 -16.12
C PHE A 147 -0.75 -0.33 -17.59
N ASP A 148 -1.17 0.54 -18.47
CA ASP A 148 -0.91 0.49 -19.91
C ASP A 148 0.36 1.26 -20.34
N GLY A 149 1.14 1.76 -19.39
CA GLY A 149 2.33 2.58 -19.59
C GLY A 149 2.29 3.92 -18.85
N ASP A 150 1.27 4.13 -18.02
CA ASP A 150 1.16 5.31 -17.16
C ASP A 150 2.39 5.51 -16.29
N GLU A 151 2.80 6.76 -16.16
CA GLU A 151 3.85 7.20 -15.24
C GLU A 151 3.26 8.02 -14.11
N MET A 152 3.82 7.86 -12.91
CA MET A 152 3.44 8.64 -11.74
C MET A 152 4.65 9.25 -11.05
N ASN A 153 4.40 10.29 -10.25
CA ASN A 153 5.43 11.05 -9.57
C ASN A 153 5.39 10.77 -8.06
N GLY A 154 6.56 10.52 -7.48
CA GLY A 154 6.76 10.40 -6.04
C GLY A 154 7.63 11.54 -5.52
N PHE A 155 7.21 12.21 -4.46
CA PHE A 155 7.95 13.28 -3.78
C PHE A 155 8.29 12.85 -2.35
N LEU A 156 9.58 12.97 -1.99
CA LEU A 156 10.06 12.71 -0.64
C LEU A 156 10.10 14.00 0.18
N PRO A 157 9.25 14.20 1.20
CA PRO A 157 9.26 15.40 2.03
C PRO A 157 10.56 15.51 2.81
N GLN A 158 11.12 16.73 2.87
CA GLN A 158 12.46 16.98 3.40
C GLN A 158 12.49 17.47 4.86
N CYS A 159 11.33 17.69 5.47
CA CYS A 159 11.24 18.09 6.88
C CYS A 159 10.20 17.25 7.63
N ILE A 160 10.38 17.16 8.94
CA ILE A 160 9.51 16.35 9.82
C ILE A 160 8.07 16.89 9.85
N GLN A 161 7.90 18.21 9.80
CA GLN A 161 6.59 18.83 9.78
C GLN A 161 5.77 18.36 8.58
N THR A 162 6.35 18.43 7.38
CA THR A 162 5.69 17.94 6.15
C THR A 162 5.45 16.43 6.20
N GLN A 163 6.38 15.64 6.73
CA GLN A 163 6.17 14.19 6.91
C GLN A 163 4.97 13.91 7.83
N THR A 164 4.85 14.67 8.91
CA THR A 164 3.73 14.54 9.86
C THR A 164 2.40 14.93 9.21
N GLU A 165 2.38 16.05 8.49
CA GLU A 165 1.20 16.50 7.74
C GLU A 165 0.74 15.44 6.75
N LEU A 166 1.65 14.92 5.93
CA LEU A 166 1.35 13.87 4.95
C LEU A 166 0.81 12.61 5.62
N SER A 167 1.44 12.16 6.69
CA SER A 167 1.05 10.92 7.40
C SER A 167 -0.28 11.05 8.15
N ILE A 168 -0.62 12.28 8.60
CA ILE A 168 -1.84 12.48 9.39
C ILE A 168 -3.02 12.91 8.52
N ILE A 169 -2.81 13.80 7.53
CA ILE A 169 -3.88 14.39 6.74
C ILE A 169 -4.02 13.72 5.37
N ALA A 170 -2.92 13.53 4.65
CA ALA A 170 -2.94 13.05 3.26
C ALA A 170 -2.80 11.52 3.12
N ASP A 171 -2.74 10.78 4.22
CA ASP A 171 -2.64 9.31 4.21
C ASP A 171 -3.81 8.70 3.41
N ILE A 172 -3.47 7.88 2.43
CA ILE A 172 -4.44 7.28 1.50
C ILE A 172 -5.55 6.51 2.23
N LYS A 173 -5.24 5.81 3.32
CA LYS A 173 -6.26 5.09 4.09
C LYS A 173 -7.33 6.00 4.68
N LYS A 174 -7.04 7.29 4.89
CA LYS A 174 -8.00 8.30 5.35
C LYS A 174 -8.81 8.93 4.21
N GLN A 175 -8.43 8.65 2.96
CA GLN A 175 -9.09 9.16 1.76
C GLN A 175 -9.98 8.11 1.07
N ILE A 176 -10.28 6.99 1.73
CA ILE A 176 -11.10 5.90 1.16
C ILE A 176 -12.48 6.42 0.76
N ILE A 177 -13.10 7.26 1.58
CA ILE A 177 -14.41 7.84 1.28
C ILE A 177 -14.24 9.24 0.68
N SER A 178 -14.86 9.45 -0.49
CA SER A 178 -14.86 10.76 -1.15
C SER A 178 -15.81 11.74 -0.44
N PRO A 179 -15.36 12.94 -0.07
CA PRO A 179 -16.25 13.96 0.54
C PRO A 179 -17.28 14.51 -0.45
N ARG A 180 -17.05 14.39 -1.77
CA ARG A 180 -17.98 14.89 -2.80
C ARG A 180 -19.29 14.11 -2.84
N TYR A 181 -19.22 12.78 -2.68
CA TYR A 181 -20.38 11.91 -2.85
C TYR A 181 -20.66 11.02 -1.64
N SER A 182 -19.86 11.12 -0.57
CA SER A 182 -19.91 10.22 0.61
C SER A 182 -19.88 8.74 0.23
N LYS A 183 -19.11 8.40 -0.83
CA LYS A 183 -18.97 7.04 -1.35
C LYS A 183 -17.49 6.66 -1.45
N PRO A 184 -17.16 5.37 -1.35
CA PRO A 184 -15.80 4.88 -1.52
C PRO A 184 -15.23 5.23 -2.90
N ILE A 185 -14.08 5.92 -2.91
CA ILE A 185 -13.30 6.18 -4.11
C ILE A 185 -12.17 5.14 -4.27
N ILE A 186 -11.60 4.69 -3.15
CA ILE A 186 -10.69 3.54 -3.10
C ILE A 186 -11.56 2.31 -2.88
N LYS A 187 -11.55 1.39 -3.84
CA LYS A 187 -12.52 0.30 -3.92
C LYS A 187 -12.00 -0.86 -4.75
N MET A 188 -12.65 -2.00 -4.63
CA MET A 188 -12.38 -3.16 -5.47
C MET A 188 -12.74 -2.86 -6.93
N VAL A 189 -11.85 -3.23 -7.86
CA VAL A 189 -12.00 -3.00 -9.30
C VAL A 189 -11.68 -4.26 -10.10
N GLN A 190 -12.12 -4.30 -11.36
CA GLN A 190 -11.82 -5.35 -12.33
C GLN A 190 -12.00 -6.76 -11.76
N ASP A 191 -10.97 -7.60 -11.85
CA ASP A 191 -10.99 -9.00 -11.44
C ASP A 191 -11.33 -9.21 -9.97
N SER A 192 -11.02 -8.25 -9.10
CA SER A 192 -11.37 -8.33 -7.69
C SER A 192 -12.88 -8.31 -7.45
N VAL A 193 -13.63 -7.58 -8.26
CA VAL A 193 -15.11 -7.55 -8.20
C VAL A 193 -15.68 -8.85 -8.76
N LEU A 194 -15.15 -9.30 -9.91
CA LEU A 194 -15.56 -10.53 -10.55
C LEU A 194 -15.34 -11.74 -9.63
N GLY A 195 -14.13 -11.85 -9.08
CA GLY A 195 -13.79 -12.95 -8.20
C GLY A 195 -14.58 -12.92 -6.88
N SER A 196 -14.90 -11.73 -6.35
CA SER A 196 -15.79 -11.62 -5.19
C SER A 196 -17.18 -12.19 -5.47
N TYR A 197 -17.71 -11.95 -6.68
CA TYR A 197 -18.99 -12.53 -7.12
C TYR A 197 -18.87 -14.05 -7.24
N LYS A 198 -17.87 -14.55 -7.99
CA LYS A 198 -17.70 -15.98 -8.25
C LYS A 198 -17.47 -16.80 -6.97
N ILE A 199 -16.53 -16.36 -6.09
CA ILE A 199 -16.23 -17.10 -4.86
C ILE A 199 -17.42 -17.19 -3.91
N THR A 200 -18.31 -16.19 -3.95
CA THR A 200 -19.52 -16.16 -3.07
C THR A 200 -20.75 -16.78 -3.71
N ASN A 201 -20.65 -17.35 -4.91
CA ASN A 201 -21.75 -18.09 -5.52
C ASN A 201 -22.05 -19.39 -4.76
N ASP A 202 -23.30 -19.85 -4.82
CA ASP A 202 -23.76 -21.04 -4.09
C ASP A 202 -23.04 -22.31 -4.56
N ASP A 203 -22.68 -22.38 -5.84
CA ASP A 203 -22.01 -23.53 -6.47
C ASP A 203 -20.51 -23.64 -6.13
N THR A 204 -19.91 -22.63 -5.50
CA THR A 204 -18.47 -22.61 -5.22
C THR A 204 -18.14 -23.42 -3.98
N ILE A 205 -17.52 -24.57 -4.20
CA ILE A 205 -17.03 -25.47 -3.15
C ILE A 205 -15.50 -25.49 -3.17
N ILE A 206 -14.90 -25.27 -2.01
CA ILE A 206 -13.44 -25.21 -1.81
C ILE A 206 -13.06 -26.40 -0.92
N ASN A 207 -12.12 -27.23 -1.35
CA ASN A 207 -11.63 -28.32 -0.51
C ASN A 207 -10.79 -27.78 0.67
N TRP A 208 -10.58 -28.58 1.71
CA TRP A 208 -9.89 -28.15 2.92
C TRP A 208 -8.45 -27.69 2.68
N ARG A 209 -7.73 -28.29 1.70
CA ARG A 209 -6.34 -27.90 1.36
C ARG A 209 -6.29 -26.51 0.75
N ASP A 210 -7.16 -26.26 -0.24
CA ASP A 210 -7.24 -24.96 -0.91
C ASP A 210 -7.76 -23.89 0.04
N PHE A 211 -8.73 -24.24 0.90
CA PHE A 211 -9.21 -23.34 1.94
C PHE A 211 -8.07 -22.94 2.89
N MET A 212 -7.25 -23.90 3.33
CA MET A 212 -6.09 -23.65 4.19
C MET A 212 -5.05 -22.79 3.46
N ASN A 213 -4.70 -23.13 2.21
CA ASN A 213 -3.75 -22.36 1.40
C ASN A 213 -4.21 -20.91 1.23
N LEU A 214 -5.45 -20.69 0.83
CA LEU A 214 -6.02 -19.34 0.67
C LEU A 214 -6.05 -18.55 1.98
N SER A 215 -6.31 -19.24 3.10
CA SER A 215 -6.30 -18.61 4.43
C SER A 215 -4.93 -18.08 4.83
N THR A 216 -3.82 -18.66 4.33
CA THR A 216 -2.46 -18.17 4.65
C THR A 216 -2.16 -16.78 4.14
N TYR A 217 -2.83 -16.33 3.06
CA TYR A 217 -2.69 -14.98 2.53
C TYR A 217 -3.44 -13.92 3.34
N LEU A 218 -4.28 -14.34 4.28
CA LEU A 218 -5.15 -13.47 5.06
C LEU A 218 -4.55 -13.20 6.45
N LYS A 219 -4.62 -11.96 6.90
CA LYS A 219 -4.13 -11.59 8.23
C LYS A 219 -5.23 -11.76 9.29
N GLY A 220 -4.90 -12.43 10.38
CA GLY A 220 -5.77 -12.50 11.56
C GLY A 220 -6.87 -13.58 11.51
N ILE A 221 -6.68 -14.64 10.73
CA ILE A 221 -7.61 -15.78 10.69
C ILE A 221 -7.22 -16.81 11.75
N ASP A 222 -8.24 -17.36 12.41
CA ASP A 222 -8.12 -18.53 13.26
C ASP A 222 -8.14 -19.81 12.40
N TYR A 223 -7.02 -20.52 12.36
CA TYR A 223 -6.85 -21.76 11.59
C TYR A 223 -7.48 -23.00 12.26
N ASN A 224 -7.84 -22.93 13.53
CA ASN A 224 -8.44 -24.05 14.28
C ASN A 224 -9.83 -24.48 13.75
N ILE A 225 -10.41 -23.68 12.86
CA ILE A 225 -11.72 -23.93 12.26
C ILE A 225 -11.64 -24.92 11.07
N ILE A 226 -10.44 -25.27 10.61
CA ILE A 226 -10.22 -26.06 9.41
C ILE A 226 -10.08 -27.54 9.77
N GLU A 227 -11.06 -28.35 9.39
CA GLU A 227 -11.06 -29.80 9.60
C GLU A 227 -10.55 -30.51 8.33
N LYS A 228 -9.61 -31.44 8.49
CA LYS A 228 -9.05 -32.25 7.40
C LYS A 228 -10.15 -33.09 6.74
N GLY A 229 -10.20 -33.08 5.41
CA GLY A 229 -11.15 -33.87 4.62
C GLY A 229 -12.53 -33.23 4.41
N LYS A 230 -12.77 -32.03 4.95
CA LYS A 230 -14.03 -31.32 4.81
C LYS A 230 -14.01 -30.32 3.64
N ASN A 231 -15.12 -30.23 2.93
CA ASN A 231 -15.33 -29.20 1.92
C ASN A 231 -16.00 -27.98 2.54
N TYR A 232 -15.64 -26.80 2.08
CA TYR A 232 -16.13 -25.52 2.56
C TYR A 232 -16.78 -24.72 1.42
N SER A 233 -17.83 -23.97 1.73
CA SER A 233 -18.37 -22.97 0.79
C SER A 233 -17.40 -21.80 0.67
N GLY A 234 -17.28 -21.24 -0.54
CA GLY A 234 -16.53 -19.99 -0.76
C GLY A 234 -17.08 -18.82 0.06
N LYS A 235 -18.40 -18.79 0.34
CA LYS A 235 -19.01 -17.82 1.26
C LYS A 235 -18.37 -17.84 2.64
N LYS A 236 -18.09 -19.03 3.20
CA LYS A 236 -17.46 -19.17 4.50
C LYS A 236 -16.04 -18.57 4.52
N LEU A 237 -15.29 -18.75 3.44
CA LEU A 237 -13.95 -18.15 3.31
C LEU A 237 -14.04 -16.63 3.17
N PHE A 238 -14.95 -16.13 2.34
CA PHE A 238 -15.16 -14.69 2.17
C PHE A 238 -15.65 -14.01 3.46
N SER A 239 -16.50 -14.67 4.24
CA SER A 239 -16.96 -14.16 5.54
C SER A 239 -15.81 -13.87 6.51
N LYS A 240 -14.70 -14.63 6.42
CA LYS A 240 -13.53 -14.42 7.30
C LYS A 240 -12.81 -13.09 7.10
N ILE A 241 -13.00 -12.43 5.98
CA ILE A 241 -12.40 -11.11 5.70
C ILE A 241 -13.36 -9.96 6.03
N ILE A 242 -14.67 -10.22 6.11
CA ILE A 242 -15.65 -9.19 6.49
C ILE A 242 -15.44 -8.85 7.98
N PRO A 243 -15.37 -7.56 8.35
CA PRO A 243 -15.26 -7.18 9.76
C PRO A 243 -16.47 -7.67 10.57
N ASP A 244 -16.21 -8.13 11.80
CA ASP A 244 -17.24 -8.63 12.71
C ASP A 244 -18.38 -7.61 12.92
N LYS A 245 -19.57 -8.09 13.31
CA LYS A 245 -20.74 -7.25 13.64
C LYS A 245 -21.22 -6.32 12.51
N ILE A 246 -20.87 -6.59 11.26
CA ILE A 246 -21.47 -5.93 10.11
C ILE A 246 -22.76 -6.67 9.75
N ASN A 247 -23.87 -5.93 9.74
CA ASN A 247 -25.18 -6.45 9.36
C ASN A 247 -25.67 -5.69 8.12
N ILE A 248 -25.85 -6.41 7.01
CA ILE A 248 -26.28 -5.85 5.73
C ILE A 248 -27.40 -6.71 5.18
N LYS A 249 -28.50 -6.07 4.80
CA LYS A 249 -29.58 -6.71 4.04
C LYS A 249 -29.84 -5.91 2.77
N HIS A 250 -29.50 -6.49 1.63
CA HIS A 250 -29.65 -5.83 0.34
C HIS A 250 -30.08 -6.84 -0.73
N LYS A 251 -31.30 -6.70 -1.25
CA LYS A 251 -31.90 -7.61 -2.23
C LYS A 251 -31.85 -9.07 -1.73
N LYS A 252 -31.09 -9.93 -2.45
CA LYS A 252 -30.89 -11.34 -2.11
C LYS A 252 -29.69 -11.59 -1.17
N THR A 253 -28.86 -10.57 -0.89
CA THR A 253 -27.65 -10.70 -0.07
C THR A 253 -27.96 -10.34 1.38
N GLU A 254 -27.62 -11.23 2.29
CA GLU A 254 -27.77 -11.05 3.73
C GLU A 254 -26.47 -11.40 4.45
N ILE A 255 -25.89 -10.40 5.13
CA ILE A 255 -24.72 -10.55 5.99
C ILE A 255 -25.19 -10.26 7.40
N LYS A 256 -24.91 -11.17 8.34
CA LYS A 256 -25.24 -11.03 9.75
C LYS A 256 -24.00 -11.31 10.58
N ASP A 257 -23.65 -10.36 11.44
CA ASP A 257 -22.47 -10.41 12.32
C ASP A 257 -21.13 -10.70 11.59
N GLY A 258 -21.02 -10.23 10.31
CA GLY A 258 -19.86 -10.46 9.46
C GLY A 258 -19.94 -11.75 8.63
N ASP A 259 -20.88 -12.65 8.88
CA ASP A 259 -21.08 -13.87 8.11
C ASP A 259 -22.05 -13.66 6.94
N LEU A 260 -21.65 -14.06 5.75
CA LEU A 260 -22.49 -14.06 4.55
C LEU A 260 -23.40 -15.29 4.58
N ILE A 261 -24.67 -15.08 4.94
CA ILE A 261 -25.66 -16.15 5.08
C ILE A 261 -26.29 -16.50 3.74
N ASN A 262 -26.81 -15.48 3.04
CA ASN A 262 -27.52 -15.67 1.78
C ASN A 262 -27.02 -14.74 0.68
N GLY A 263 -27.20 -15.17 -0.58
CA GLY A 263 -26.88 -14.39 -1.77
C GLY A 263 -25.40 -14.40 -2.11
N PHE A 264 -24.97 -13.39 -2.86
CA PHE A 264 -23.62 -13.25 -3.40
C PHE A 264 -23.13 -11.81 -3.27
N VAL A 265 -21.80 -11.62 -3.31
CA VAL A 265 -21.16 -10.31 -3.16
C VAL A 265 -20.89 -9.70 -4.53
N ASN A 266 -21.77 -8.80 -4.97
CA ASN A 266 -21.59 -8.04 -6.21
C ASN A 266 -20.87 -6.70 -5.97
N LYS A 267 -20.62 -5.95 -7.06
CA LYS A 267 -19.95 -4.64 -7.03
C LYS A 267 -20.58 -3.66 -6.02
N THR A 268 -21.91 -3.62 -5.93
CA THR A 268 -22.61 -2.72 -5.00
C THR A 268 -22.41 -3.16 -3.56
N VAL A 269 -22.50 -4.47 -3.30
CA VAL A 269 -22.34 -5.02 -1.95
C VAL A 269 -20.91 -4.79 -1.44
N VAL A 270 -19.87 -5.16 -2.22
CA VAL A 270 -18.48 -5.02 -1.75
C VAL A 270 -18.09 -3.55 -1.62
N ASN A 271 -18.33 -2.74 -2.65
CA ASN A 271 -17.80 -1.37 -2.70
C ASN A 271 -18.63 -0.37 -1.89
N ASN A 272 -19.97 -0.39 -2.02
CA ASN A 272 -20.76 0.64 -1.37
C ASN A 272 -21.21 0.23 0.04
N LEU A 273 -21.53 -1.05 0.25
CA LEU A 273 -22.07 -1.49 1.53
C LEU A 273 -20.96 -1.94 2.48
N ILE A 274 -20.17 -2.97 2.15
CA ILE A 274 -19.17 -3.48 3.09
C ILE A 274 -18.10 -2.43 3.38
N ILE A 275 -17.52 -1.79 2.36
CA ILE A 275 -16.51 -0.73 2.56
C ILE A 275 -17.12 0.46 3.31
N GLY A 276 -18.33 0.90 2.94
CA GLY A 276 -19.01 2.02 3.61
C GLY A 276 -19.29 1.74 5.08
N TYR A 277 -19.94 0.63 5.40
CA TYR A 277 -20.23 0.25 6.79
C TYR A 277 -18.96 -0.03 7.60
N SER A 278 -17.92 -0.62 6.97
CA SER A 278 -16.63 -0.82 7.63
C SER A 278 -15.99 0.50 8.01
N TRP A 279 -16.04 1.49 7.11
CA TRP A 279 -15.52 2.83 7.36
C TRP A 279 -16.25 3.53 8.51
N ASP A 280 -17.57 3.56 8.45
CA ASP A 280 -18.40 4.26 9.45
C ASP A 280 -18.26 3.63 10.85
N ARG A 281 -18.13 2.32 10.93
CA ARG A 281 -18.12 1.61 12.21
C ARG A 281 -16.73 1.39 12.79
N TYR A 282 -15.73 1.16 11.95
CA TYR A 282 -14.39 0.74 12.39
C TYR A 282 -13.26 1.68 11.94
N GLY A 283 -13.57 2.65 11.08
CA GLY A 283 -12.60 3.63 10.58
C GLY A 283 -11.62 3.08 9.56
N ALA A 284 -10.59 3.88 9.29
CA ALA A 284 -9.66 3.72 8.19
C ALA A 284 -8.86 2.40 8.21
N ASP A 285 -8.34 2.00 9.36
CA ASP A 285 -7.42 0.86 9.46
C ASP A 285 -8.11 -0.48 9.20
N LYS A 286 -9.30 -0.70 9.75
CA LYS A 286 -10.09 -1.92 9.51
C LYS A 286 -10.58 -1.99 8.06
N THR A 287 -11.00 -0.86 7.50
CA THR A 287 -11.44 -0.78 6.10
C THR A 287 -10.28 -1.07 5.14
N ARG A 288 -9.09 -0.52 5.41
CA ARG A 288 -7.87 -0.86 4.67
C ARG A 288 -7.60 -2.37 4.73
N ASN A 289 -7.63 -2.96 5.92
CA ASN A 289 -7.38 -4.40 6.09
C ASN A 289 -8.39 -5.25 5.32
N PHE A 290 -9.66 -4.85 5.28
CA PHE A 290 -10.68 -5.53 4.47
C PHE A 290 -10.33 -5.47 2.98
N ILE A 291 -9.99 -4.28 2.45
CA ILE A 291 -9.64 -4.11 1.04
C ILE A 291 -8.40 -4.96 0.69
N ASP A 292 -7.36 -4.91 1.51
CA ASP A 292 -6.12 -5.67 1.30
C ASP A 292 -6.36 -7.19 1.32
N ASN A 293 -7.10 -7.67 2.31
CA ASN A 293 -7.42 -9.10 2.43
C ASN A 293 -8.32 -9.57 1.29
N CYS A 294 -9.31 -8.76 0.89
CA CYS A 294 -10.17 -9.07 -0.24
C CYS A 294 -9.36 -9.18 -1.54
N GLN A 295 -8.47 -8.21 -1.81
CA GLN A 295 -7.60 -8.23 -2.98
C GLN A 295 -6.72 -9.48 -3.02
N ARG A 296 -6.06 -9.81 -1.90
CA ARG A 296 -5.18 -10.99 -1.81
C ARG A 296 -5.94 -12.29 -1.96
N LEU A 297 -7.06 -12.43 -1.26
CA LEU A 297 -7.91 -13.62 -1.35
C LEU A 297 -8.35 -13.88 -2.79
N ILE A 298 -8.94 -12.86 -3.41
CA ILE A 298 -9.51 -13.01 -4.75
C ILE A 298 -8.43 -13.27 -5.80
N SER A 299 -7.32 -12.55 -5.74
CA SER A 299 -6.23 -12.76 -6.70
C SER A 299 -5.67 -14.19 -6.63
N ASN A 300 -5.48 -14.73 -5.42
CA ASN A 300 -4.97 -16.10 -5.26
C ASN A 300 -6.04 -17.15 -5.59
N TRP A 301 -7.31 -16.89 -5.30
CA TRP A 301 -8.39 -17.81 -5.66
C TRP A 301 -8.60 -17.89 -7.18
N LEU A 302 -8.56 -16.76 -7.89
CA LEU A 302 -8.68 -16.73 -9.36
C LEU A 302 -7.54 -17.45 -10.10
N LEU A 303 -6.36 -17.62 -9.48
CA LEU A 303 -5.29 -18.46 -10.03
C LEU A 303 -5.70 -19.94 -10.11
N MET A 304 -6.62 -20.36 -9.24
CA MET A 304 -7.09 -21.75 -9.17
C MET A 304 -8.34 -21.97 -10.02
N ASP A 305 -9.29 -21.01 -10.01
CA ASP A 305 -10.59 -21.14 -10.68
C ASP A 305 -10.58 -20.52 -12.08
N GLY A 306 -9.93 -19.38 -12.25
CA GLY A 306 -9.87 -18.65 -13.50
C GLY A 306 -11.17 -17.97 -13.91
N PHE A 307 -11.17 -17.37 -15.11
CA PHE A 307 -12.35 -16.77 -15.75
C PHE A 307 -12.19 -16.76 -17.26
N SER A 308 -13.27 -17.07 -17.96
CA SER A 308 -13.35 -16.97 -19.42
C SER A 308 -14.77 -16.63 -19.81
N VAL A 309 -14.93 -15.99 -20.97
CA VAL A 309 -16.23 -15.73 -21.60
C VAL A 309 -16.39 -16.66 -22.78
N GLY A 310 -17.44 -17.46 -22.79
CA GLY A 310 -17.75 -18.40 -23.85
C GLY A 310 -18.87 -17.90 -24.79
N LEU A 311 -19.12 -18.66 -25.85
CA LEU A 311 -20.21 -18.36 -26.80
C LEU A 311 -21.62 -18.44 -26.16
N GLY A 312 -21.75 -19.15 -25.04
CA GLY A 312 -23.02 -19.26 -24.31
C GLY A 312 -23.34 -18.13 -23.37
N ASP A 313 -22.37 -17.27 -23.08
CA ASP A 313 -22.52 -16.12 -22.18
C ASP A 313 -23.06 -14.89 -22.93
#